data_b7b5bcaba893d2dbd2f3ec00952d316d
#
_entry.id   b7b5bcaba893d2dbd2f3ec00952d316d
#
_cell.length_a   1.000
_cell.length_b   1.000
_cell.length_c   1.000
_cell.angle_alpha   90.00
_cell.angle_beta   90.00
_cell.angle_gamma   90.00
#
_symmetry.space_group_name_H-M   'P 1'
#
loop_
_entity.id
_entity.type
_entity.pdbx_description
1 polymer ?
#
loop_
_entity_poly.entity_id
_entity_poly.type
_entity_poly.pdbx_seq_one_letter_code
_entity_poly.pdbx_strand_id
1 'polypeptide(L)'
;PYRRQRQMCIRDSITAARLLDCDADYVAKLEADLKRFPPMQISKEGYLQEWLEDYKEVDVHHRHVSHLYGLHPGNLISPEATPELAEACRMTLNRRGDEGTGWSRAWKINFWARLGDGNRAWKLFKSLLHPAVDAATGGHGSGTFPNLFCSHPPFQIDGNYGGAAGVGEMLLQSHEGFIHLLPALPDSWTAGNFRGMRVRGGASIDLDWKDGRATRAVVTALVPGKFTVKMPASAVRAEVKVGGRTRTYKKPVFSLELNKGEEAAVYFF
;
A
#
# COMPACT_ATOMS: atom_id res chain seq x y z
N PRO A 1 -4.49 7.79 18.60
CA PRO A 1 -4.41 7.37 17.18
C PRO A 1 -3.86 8.46 16.26
N TYR A 2 -4.32 9.69 16.39
CA TYR A 2 -3.89 10.83 15.56
C TYR A 2 -2.40 11.20 15.69
N ARG A 3 -1.70 10.73 16.71
CA ARG A 3 -0.25 10.93 16.87
C ARG A 3 0.55 10.26 15.76
N ARG A 4 0.08 9.13 15.21
CA ARG A 4 0.76 8.42 14.13
C ARG A 4 0.65 9.16 12.79
N GLN A 5 -0.47 9.81 12.52
CA GLN A 5 -0.59 10.73 11.37
C GLN A 5 0.40 11.89 11.47
N ARG A 6 0.57 12.47 12.67
CA ARG A 6 1.56 13.52 12.90
C ARG A 6 2.99 13.04 12.63
N GLN A 7 3.33 11.81 13.04
CA GLN A 7 4.63 11.22 12.71
C GLN A 7 4.88 11.19 11.20
N MET A 8 3.87 10.87 10.39
CA MET A 8 4.02 10.86 8.94
C MET A 8 4.22 12.27 8.39
N CYS A 9 3.40 13.24 8.79
CA CYS A 9 3.58 14.65 8.38
C CYS A 9 4.97 15.17 8.74
N ILE A 10 5.48 14.83 9.93
CA ILE A 10 6.85 15.21 10.34
C ILE A 10 7.88 14.55 9.41
N ARG A 11 7.76 13.26 9.10
CA ARG A 11 8.67 12.55 8.20
C ARG A 11 8.60 13.08 6.77
N ASP A 12 7.42 13.41 6.28
CA ASP A 12 7.24 14.02 4.96
C ASP A 12 7.88 15.42 4.91
N SER A 13 7.73 16.22 5.96
CA SER A 13 8.39 17.53 6.07
C SER A 13 9.92 17.41 6.07
N ILE A 14 10.47 16.45 6.83
CA ILE A 14 11.90 16.14 6.83
C ILE A 14 12.36 15.73 5.42
N THR A 15 11.62 14.85 4.78
CA THR A 15 11.94 14.37 3.42
C THR A 15 11.92 15.51 2.41
N ALA A 16 10.88 16.34 2.45
CA ALA A 16 10.73 17.48 1.55
C ALA A 16 11.86 18.51 1.75
N ALA A 17 12.16 18.88 2.99
CA ALA A 17 13.23 19.83 3.30
C ALA A 17 14.61 19.32 2.84
N ARG A 18 14.89 18.02 3.03
CA ARG A 18 16.13 17.40 2.55
C ARG A 18 16.23 17.36 1.02
N LEU A 19 15.12 17.09 0.33
CA LEU A 19 15.09 17.09 -1.15
C LEU A 19 15.28 18.49 -1.74
N LEU A 20 14.82 19.53 -1.01
CA LEU A 20 14.96 20.93 -1.39
C LEU A 20 16.25 21.57 -0.85
N ASP A 21 17.02 20.85 -0.05
CA ASP A 21 18.25 21.34 0.61
C ASP A 21 18.00 22.64 1.40
N CYS A 22 16.94 22.65 2.22
CA CYS A 22 16.53 23.81 3.01
C CYS A 22 16.19 23.44 4.46
N ASP A 23 16.12 24.48 5.33
CA ASP A 23 15.60 24.40 6.70
C ASP A 23 16.29 23.35 7.60
N ALA A 24 17.63 23.21 7.52
CA ALA A 24 18.40 22.20 8.26
C ALA A 24 18.14 22.21 9.78
N ASP A 25 18.03 23.38 10.41
CA ASP A 25 17.75 23.51 11.84
C ASP A 25 16.35 23.03 12.20
N TYR A 26 15.37 23.29 11.32
CA TYR A 26 14.02 22.79 11.50
C TYR A 26 13.95 21.26 11.32
N VAL A 27 14.68 20.71 10.36
CA VAL A 27 14.83 19.26 10.17
C VAL A 27 15.39 18.62 11.44
N ALA A 28 16.47 19.15 12.02
CA ALA A 28 17.07 18.64 13.25
C ALA A 28 16.07 18.64 14.43
N LYS A 29 15.26 19.70 14.56
CA LYS A 29 14.19 19.78 15.55
C LYS A 29 13.12 18.68 15.34
N LEU A 30 12.65 18.52 14.10
CA LEU A 30 11.66 17.50 13.77
C LEU A 30 12.17 16.08 14.03
N GLU A 31 13.44 15.82 13.76
CA GLU A 31 14.08 14.53 14.07
C GLU A 31 14.18 14.25 15.57
N ALA A 32 14.48 15.28 16.35
CA ALA A 32 14.45 15.20 17.80
C ALA A 32 13.03 14.90 18.32
N ASP A 33 12.02 15.55 17.76
CA ASP A 33 10.62 15.31 18.12
C ASP A 33 10.17 13.89 17.76
N LEU A 34 10.60 13.34 16.62
CA LEU A 34 10.29 11.94 16.25
C LEU A 34 10.76 10.92 17.30
N LYS A 35 11.92 11.15 17.93
CA LYS A 35 12.46 10.28 18.98
C LYS A 35 11.63 10.27 20.26
N ARG A 36 10.78 11.27 20.47
CA ARG A 36 9.89 11.40 21.63
C ARG A 36 8.57 10.65 21.48
N PHE A 37 8.24 10.18 20.28
CA PHE A 37 7.03 9.40 20.09
C PHE A 37 7.21 7.98 20.65
N PRO A 38 6.21 7.46 21.36
CA PRO A 38 6.26 6.10 21.86
C PRO A 38 6.31 5.10 20.69
N PRO A 39 7.02 3.97 20.86
CA PRO A 39 7.04 2.92 19.86
C PRO A 39 5.63 2.33 19.64
N MET A 40 5.46 1.65 18.52
CA MET A 40 4.29 0.81 18.30
C MET A 40 4.39 -0.42 19.21
N GLN A 41 3.28 -0.79 19.85
CA GLN A 41 3.24 -1.89 20.82
C GLN A 41 2.26 -2.97 20.34
N ILE A 42 2.60 -4.20 20.65
CA ILE A 42 1.75 -5.37 20.42
C ILE A 42 1.07 -5.70 21.75
N SER A 43 -0.24 -5.93 21.73
CA SER A 43 -1.01 -6.33 22.91
C SER A 43 -0.60 -7.72 23.39
N LYS A 44 -0.99 -8.08 24.61
CA LYS A 44 -0.80 -9.44 25.15
C LYS A 44 -1.52 -10.51 24.32
N GLU A 45 -2.58 -10.11 23.58
CA GLU A 45 -3.32 -10.99 22.68
C GLU A 45 -2.75 -11.00 21.24
N GLY A 46 -1.66 -10.27 20.96
CA GLY A 46 -0.92 -10.29 19.71
C GLY A 46 -1.38 -9.29 18.65
N TYR A 47 -2.45 -8.52 18.87
CA TYR A 47 -2.87 -7.47 17.94
C TYR A 47 -2.11 -6.15 18.18
N LEU A 48 -2.09 -5.25 17.19
CA LEU A 48 -1.46 -3.95 17.32
C LEU A 48 -2.25 -3.06 18.29
N GLN A 49 -1.62 -2.54 19.35
CA GLN A 49 -2.30 -1.67 20.31
C GLN A 49 -2.74 -0.36 19.66
N GLU A 50 -3.99 0.03 19.94
CA GLU A 50 -4.52 1.34 19.57
C GLU A 50 -4.05 2.43 20.53
N TRP A 51 -3.92 2.10 21.82
CA TRP A 51 -3.58 3.00 22.92
C TRP A 51 -2.19 2.74 23.48
N LEU A 52 -1.70 3.63 24.33
CA LEU A 52 -0.40 3.48 24.99
C LEU A 52 -0.39 2.31 26.00
N GLU A 53 -1.54 2.05 26.59
CA GLU A 53 -1.74 0.93 27.48
C GLU A 53 -2.62 -0.12 26.82
N ASP A 54 -2.47 -1.37 27.24
CA ASP A 54 -3.19 -2.53 26.69
C ASP A 54 -4.59 -2.62 27.31
N TYR A 55 -5.46 -1.68 26.90
CA TYR A 55 -6.84 -1.68 27.34
C TYR A 55 -7.66 -2.77 26.66
N LYS A 56 -8.62 -3.33 27.39
CA LYS A 56 -9.64 -4.19 26.80
C LYS A 56 -10.54 -3.38 25.86
N GLU A 57 -10.65 -3.82 24.62
CA GLU A 57 -11.53 -3.19 23.64
C GLU A 57 -13.00 -3.36 24.03
N VAL A 58 -13.76 -2.26 24.00
CA VAL A 58 -15.21 -2.25 24.28
C VAL A 58 -15.98 -2.77 23.06
N ASP A 59 -15.57 -2.36 21.85
CA ASP A 59 -16.13 -2.80 20.58
C ASP A 59 -15.05 -3.36 19.67
N VAL A 60 -14.92 -4.69 19.67
CA VAL A 60 -13.90 -5.40 18.88
C VAL A 60 -14.13 -5.22 17.37
N HIS A 61 -15.37 -5.00 16.92
CA HIS A 61 -15.72 -4.83 15.51
C HIS A 61 -15.81 -3.37 15.07
N HIS A 62 -15.31 -2.45 15.89
CA HIS A 62 -15.36 -1.03 15.57
C HIS A 62 -14.72 -0.73 14.22
N ARG A 63 -15.41 0.06 13.39
CA ARG A 63 -14.99 0.37 12.01
C ARG A 63 -13.72 1.22 11.91
N HIS A 64 -13.35 1.95 12.97
CA HIS A 64 -12.13 2.75 13.01
C HIS A 64 -10.92 1.88 13.37
N VAL A 65 -9.83 2.05 12.64
CA VAL A 65 -8.57 1.33 12.79
C VAL A 65 -7.37 2.27 12.63
N SER A 66 -7.45 3.45 13.27
CA SER A 66 -6.47 4.54 13.14
C SER A 66 -5.05 4.13 13.53
N HIS A 67 -4.89 3.15 14.41
CA HIS A 67 -3.59 2.60 14.79
C HIS A 67 -2.89 1.86 13.66
N LEU A 68 -3.62 1.38 12.63
CA LEU A 68 -3.06 0.78 11.43
C LEU A 68 -2.55 1.80 10.40
N TYR A 69 -2.61 3.10 10.71
CA TYR A 69 -2.11 4.16 9.83
C TYR A 69 -0.63 3.96 9.46
N GLY A 70 0.18 3.37 10.37
CA GLY A 70 1.58 3.04 10.11
C GLY A 70 1.77 2.02 8.99
N LEU A 71 0.76 1.16 8.73
CA LEU A 71 0.76 0.20 7.63
C LEU A 71 0.33 0.87 6.32
N HIS A 72 -0.79 1.62 6.32
CA HIS A 72 -1.28 2.38 5.17
C HIS A 72 -2.10 3.61 5.64
N PRO A 73 -1.87 4.80 5.07
CA PRO A 73 -0.94 5.16 3.99
C PRO A 73 0.52 5.33 4.43
N GLY A 74 0.83 5.18 5.72
CA GLY A 74 2.20 5.21 6.21
C GLY A 74 3.06 4.07 5.65
N ASN A 75 4.34 4.09 6.05
CA ASN A 75 5.35 3.10 5.68
C ASN A 75 6.21 2.69 6.89
N LEU A 76 5.62 2.73 8.08
CA LEU A 76 6.31 2.37 9.34
C LEU A 76 6.19 0.88 9.65
N ILE A 77 5.21 0.22 9.03
CA ILE A 77 4.95 -1.21 9.18
C ILE A 77 5.01 -1.84 7.79
N SER A 78 5.80 -2.88 7.67
CA SER A 78 5.87 -3.68 6.46
C SER A 78 6.16 -5.15 6.79
N PRO A 79 5.69 -6.10 5.96
CA PRO A 79 5.99 -7.52 6.13
C PRO A 79 7.49 -7.85 6.12
N GLU A 80 8.31 -7.03 5.44
CA GLU A 80 9.76 -7.26 5.31
C GLU A 80 10.56 -6.60 6.42
N ALA A 81 10.29 -5.30 6.70
CA ALA A 81 11.10 -4.53 7.63
C ALA A 81 10.65 -4.71 9.10
N THR A 82 9.36 -4.98 9.32
CA THR A 82 8.76 -5.11 10.66
C THR A 82 7.74 -6.25 10.71
N PRO A 83 8.16 -7.51 10.46
CA PRO A 83 7.26 -8.65 10.31
C PRO A 83 6.35 -8.88 11.53
N GLU A 84 6.83 -8.67 12.74
CA GLU A 84 6.04 -8.81 13.97
C GLU A 84 4.90 -7.79 14.03
N LEU A 85 5.16 -6.52 13.69
CA LEU A 85 4.14 -5.48 13.62
C LEU A 85 3.15 -5.74 12.48
N ALA A 86 3.62 -6.27 11.35
CA ALA A 86 2.76 -6.64 10.23
C ALA A 86 1.80 -7.77 10.61
N GLU A 87 2.29 -8.78 11.35
CA GLU A 87 1.44 -9.85 11.86
C GLU A 87 0.44 -9.34 12.90
N ALA A 88 0.86 -8.45 13.80
CA ALA A 88 -0.04 -7.79 14.74
C ALA A 88 -1.14 -6.97 14.02
N CYS A 89 -0.84 -6.34 12.88
CA CYS A 89 -1.83 -5.69 12.03
C CYS A 89 -2.81 -6.72 11.42
N ARG A 90 -2.32 -7.87 10.98
CA ARG A 90 -3.15 -8.97 10.45
C ARG A 90 -4.12 -9.49 11.51
N MET A 91 -3.62 -9.69 12.73
CA MET A 91 -4.46 -10.06 13.87
C MET A 91 -5.51 -8.99 14.18
N THR A 92 -5.13 -7.72 14.19
CA THR A 92 -6.07 -6.59 14.36
C THR A 92 -7.18 -6.64 13.31
N LEU A 93 -6.84 -6.79 12.04
CA LEU A 93 -7.81 -6.83 10.94
C LEU A 93 -8.74 -8.04 11.04
N ASN A 94 -8.22 -9.20 11.45
CA ASN A 94 -9.04 -10.39 11.68
C ASN A 94 -10.03 -10.18 12.83
N ARG A 95 -9.61 -9.55 13.92
CA ARG A 95 -10.48 -9.22 15.05
C ARG A 95 -11.56 -8.20 14.66
N ARG A 96 -11.20 -7.14 13.92
CA ARG A 96 -12.13 -6.10 13.42
C ARG A 96 -13.12 -6.67 12.39
N GLY A 97 -12.77 -7.76 11.72
CA GLY A 97 -13.60 -8.40 10.71
C GLY A 97 -13.66 -7.61 9.39
N ASP A 98 -14.40 -8.15 8.43
CA ASP A 98 -14.52 -7.60 7.08
C ASP A 98 -15.62 -6.53 6.95
N GLU A 99 -16.53 -6.50 7.90
CA GLU A 99 -17.63 -5.54 7.91
C GLU A 99 -17.16 -4.10 8.07
N GLY A 100 -17.99 -3.17 7.62
CA GLY A 100 -17.71 -1.74 7.73
C GLY A 100 -18.41 -0.93 6.66
N THR A 101 -18.38 0.38 6.84
CA THR A 101 -18.92 1.35 5.88
C THR A 101 -17.94 1.59 4.74
N GLY A 102 -18.35 2.30 3.70
CA GLY A 102 -17.58 2.48 2.46
C GLY A 102 -16.11 2.83 2.66
N TRP A 103 -15.80 3.95 3.34
CA TRP A 103 -14.40 4.37 3.57
C TRP A 103 -13.62 3.36 4.43
N SER A 104 -14.26 2.78 5.43
CA SER A 104 -13.63 1.82 6.34
C SER A 104 -13.28 0.53 5.61
N ARG A 105 -14.21 0.02 4.79
CA ARG A 105 -13.97 -1.16 3.95
C ARG A 105 -12.90 -0.89 2.90
N ALA A 106 -12.94 0.26 2.24
CA ALA A 106 -11.93 0.67 1.28
C ALA A 106 -10.52 0.75 1.91
N TRP A 107 -10.43 1.26 3.16
CA TRP A 107 -9.16 1.28 3.88
C TRP A 107 -8.65 -0.13 4.20
N LYS A 108 -9.54 -1.06 4.59
CA LYS A 108 -9.18 -2.47 4.81
C LYS A 108 -8.65 -3.16 3.55
N ILE A 109 -9.15 -2.79 2.35
CA ILE A 109 -8.59 -3.27 1.07
C ILE A 109 -7.11 -2.90 0.96
N ASN A 110 -6.77 -1.64 1.24
CA ASN A 110 -5.38 -1.17 1.21
C ASN A 110 -4.50 -1.87 2.25
N PHE A 111 -4.99 -2.11 3.46
CA PHE A 111 -4.23 -2.85 4.47
C PHE A 111 -3.92 -4.27 4.03
N TRP A 112 -4.90 -5.01 3.51
CA TRP A 112 -4.67 -6.37 3.04
C TRP A 112 -3.73 -6.41 1.84
N ALA A 113 -3.82 -5.44 0.92
CA ALA A 113 -2.85 -5.30 -0.17
C ALA A 113 -1.43 -5.05 0.35
N ARG A 114 -1.24 -4.19 1.38
CA ARG A 114 0.06 -3.95 2.03
C ARG A 114 0.60 -5.17 2.79
N LEU A 115 -0.28 -6.03 3.28
CA LEU A 115 0.06 -7.30 3.92
C LEU A 115 0.27 -8.45 2.92
N GLY A 116 0.12 -8.20 1.61
CA GLY A 116 0.32 -9.19 0.56
C GLY A 116 -0.85 -10.17 0.37
N ASP A 117 -2.01 -9.92 1.01
CA ASP A 117 -3.20 -10.77 0.87
C ASP A 117 -4.16 -10.21 -0.19
N GLY A 118 -3.84 -10.50 -1.46
CA GLY A 118 -4.64 -10.07 -2.60
C GLY A 118 -6.04 -10.69 -2.64
N ASN A 119 -6.19 -11.91 -2.21
CA ASN A 119 -7.49 -12.58 -2.19
C ASN A 119 -8.45 -11.91 -1.20
N ARG A 120 -7.96 -11.56 -0.03
CA ARG A 120 -8.76 -10.84 0.98
C ARG A 120 -9.07 -9.42 0.54
N ALA A 121 -8.08 -8.70 -0.01
CA ALA A 121 -8.27 -7.37 -0.58
C ALA A 121 -9.34 -7.40 -1.69
N TRP A 122 -9.28 -8.35 -2.61
CA TRP A 122 -10.24 -8.53 -3.69
C TRP A 122 -11.65 -8.89 -3.20
N LYS A 123 -11.75 -9.77 -2.19
CA LYS A 123 -13.03 -10.08 -1.53
C LYS A 123 -13.70 -8.80 -1.00
N LEU A 124 -12.93 -7.95 -0.30
CA LEU A 124 -13.44 -6.70 0.25
C LEU A 124 -13.80 -5.70 -0.85
N PHE A 125 -13.01 -5.62 -1.92
CA PHE A 125 -13.31 -4.76 -3.07
C PHE A 125 -14.64 -5.16 -3.74
N LYS A 126 -14.86 -6.45 -3.99
CA LYS A 126 -16.15 -6.94 -4.51
C LYS A 126 -17.30 -6.58 -3.57
N SER A 127 -17.09 -6.70 -2.26
CA SER A 127 -18.07 -6.33 -1.26
C SER A 127 -18.36 -4.81 -1.23
N LEU A 128 -17.36 -3.97 -1.53
CA LEU A 128 -17.55 -2.52 -1.68
C LEU A 128 -18.43 -2.17 -2.88
N LEU A 129 -18.38 -2.97 -3.95
CA LEU A 129 -19.16 -2.77 -5.17
C LEU A 129 -20.58 -3.36 -5.12
N HIS A 130 -20.96 -4.04 -4.04
CA HIS A 130 -22.35 -4.50 -3.89
C HIS A 130 -23.31 -3.31 -3.93
N PRO A 131 -24.51 -3.46 -4.50
CA PRO A 131 -25.53 -2.42 -4.45
C PRO A 131 -25.78 -2.00 -3.01
N ALA A 132 -25.78 -0.69 -2.75
CA ALA A 132 -26.15 -0.16 -1.45
C ALA A 132 -27.63 -0.46 -1.18
N VAL A 133 -27.92 -1.11 -0.05
CA VAL A 133 -29.30 -1.29 0.42
C VAL A 133 -29.79 0.06 0.92
N ASP A 134 -31.00 0.44 0.55
CA ASP A 134 -31.60 1.70 0.95
C ASP A 134 -31.63 1.84 2.49
N ALA A 135 -31.21 2.98 2.99
CA ALA A 135 -31.23 3.28 4.43
C ALA A 135 -32.66 3.19 5.02
N ALA A 136 -33.70 3.34 4.20
CA ALA A 136 -35.09 3.16 4.58
C ALA A 136 -35.43 1.72 5.00
N THR A 137 -34.63 0.73 4.62
CA THR A 137 -34.82 -0.69 4.97
C THR A 137 -34.03 -1.16 6.19
N GLY A 138 -33.39 -0.24 6.93
CA GLY A 138 -32.66 -0.53 8.17
C GLY A 138 -31.33 -1.25 8.01
N GLY A 139 -30.82 -1.41 6.80
CA GLY A 139 -29.48 -1.95 6.56
C GLY A 139 -28.42 -0.89 6.78
N HIS A 140 -27.36 -1.22 7.52
CA HIS A 140 -26.14 -0.40 7.57
C HIS A 140 -25.43 -0.52 6.22
N GLY A 141 -25.93 0.24 5.21
CA GLY A 141 -25.59 0.11 3.82
C GLY A 141 -24.17 0.56 3.51
N SER A 142 -23.25 -0.37 3.59
CA SER A 142 -22.01 -0.23 2.81
C SER A 142 -22.27 -0.76 1.40
N GLY A 143 -21.66 -0.17 0.40
CA GLY A 143 -21.82 -0.61 -0.97
C GLY A 143 -21.74 0.58 -1.92
N THR A 144 -22.32 0.42 -3.08
CA THR A 144 -22.26 1.42 -4.16
C THR A 144 -23.67 1.76 -4.63
N PHE A 145 -24.00 3.04 -4.70
CA PHE A 145 -25.23 3.53 -5.28
C PHE A 145 -25.27 3.31 -6.80
N PRO A 146 -26.46 3.36 -7.44
CA PRO A 146 -26.58 3.18 -8.90
C PRO A 146 -25.72 4.14 -9.75
N ASN A 147 -25.38 5.32 -9.22
CA ASN A 147 -24.48 6.27 -9.84
C ASN A 147 -22.99 5.99 -9.59
N LEU A 148 -22.66 4.80 -9.06
CA LEU A 148 -21.32 4.33 -8.68
C LEU A 148 -20.68 5.06 -7.50
N PHE A 149 -21.39 5.91 -6.80
CA PHE A 149 -20.89 6.54 -5.58
C PHE A 149 -20.92 5.57 -4.40
N CYS A 150 -19.85 5.61 -3.61
CA CYS A 150 -19.74 4.79 -2.41
C CYS A 150 -20.76 5.22 -1.35
N SER A 151 -21.42 4.25 -0.74
CA SER A 151 -22.33 4.46 0.36
C SER A 151 -21.68 4.29 1.71
N HIS A 152 -21.96 5.27 2.59
CA HIS A 152 -21.60 5.17 4.01
C HIS A 152 -22.83 4.96 4.91
N PRO A 153 -24.06 5.24 4.58
CA PRO A 153 -24.82 6.40 4.12
C PRO A 153 -24.66 7.64 5.02
N PRO A 154 -24.69 8.89 4.46
CA PRO A 154 -24.83 9.20 3.04
C PRO A 154 -23.56 8.90 2.23
N PHE A 155 -23.51 9.33 0.95
CA PHE A 155 -22.33 9.25 0.10
C PHE A 155 -21.08 9.84 0.75
N GLN A 156 -19.95 9.10 0.62
CA GLN A 156 -18.62 9.57 0.98
C GLN A 156 -17.64 9.15 -0.11
N ILE A 157 -16.98 10.12 -0.74
CA ILE A 157 -16.02 9.89 -1.84
C ILE A 157 -14.80 9.06 -1.42
N ASP A 158 -14.49 9.06 -0.12
CA ASP A 158 -13.36 8.31 0.46
C ASP A 158 -13.38 6.83 0.05
N GLY A 159 -14.56 6.21 0.02
CA GLY A 159 -14.70 4.82 -0.38
C GLY A 159 -14.37 4.59 -1.85
N ASN A 160 -14.72 5.54 -2.73
CA ASN A 160 -14.37 5.47 -4.15
C ASN A 160 -12.85 5.56 -4.36
N TYR A 161 -12.21 6.59 -3.79
CA TYR A 161 -10.77 6.77 -3.91
C TYR A 161 -9.99 5.67 -3.19
N GLY A 162 -10.42 5.29 -1.99
CA GLY A 162 -9.78 4.22 -1.24
C GLY A 162 -9.89 2.86 -1.94
N GLY A 163 -11.02 2.57 -2.58
CA GLY A 163 -11.20 1.37 -3.39
C GLY A 163 -10.27 1.35 -4.60
N ALA A 164 -10.19 2.44 -5.36
CA ALA A 164 -9.28 2.58 -6.49
C ALA A 164 -7.80 2.49 -6.06
N ALA A 165 -7.43 3.15 -4.95
CA ALA A 165 -6.10 3.05 -4.37
C ALA A 165 -5.76 1.61 -3.97
N GLY A 166 -6.71 0.87 -3.39
CA GLY A 166 -6.54 -0.53 -3.02
C GLY A 166 -6.23 -1.43 -4.20
N VAL A 167 -6.88 -1.22 -5.35
CA VAL A 167 -6.54 -1.92 -6.60
C VAL A 167 -5.10 -1.58 -7.02
N GLY A 168 -4.73 -0.30 -6.95
CA GLY A 168 -3.36 0.13 -7.21
C GLY A 168 -2.34 -0.56 -6.31
N GLU A 169 -2.61 -0.62 -5.01
CA GLU A 169 -1.73 -1.27 -4.02
C GLU A 169 -1.64 -2.81 -4.22
N MET A 170 -2.67 -3.47 -4.75
CA MET A 170 -2.57 -4.89 -5.13
C MET A 170 -1.63 -5.12 -6.31
N LEU A 171 -1.53 -4.17 -7.24
CA LEU A 171 -0.78 -4.31 -8.49
C LEU A 171 0.64 -3.76 -8.42
N LEU A 172 0.85 -2.65 -7.70
CA LEU A 172 2.13 -1.93 -7.69
C LEU A 172 2.33 -1.16 -6.39
N GLN A 173 3.45 -1.41 -5.72
CA GLN A 173 3.86 -0.66 -4.53
C GLN A 173 5.26 -0.09 -4.71
N SER A 174 5.54 1.06 -4.08
CA SER A 174 6.86 1.70 -4.10
C SER A 174 7.19 2.46 -2.81
N HIS A 175 6.50 2.16 -1.72
CA HIS A 175 6.63 2.86 -0.44
C HIS A 175 7.84 2.42 0.40
N GLU A 176 8.44 1.28 0.10
CA GLU A 176 9.58 0.69 0.80
C GLU A 176 10.94 0.99 0.13
N GLY A 177 10.98 1.94 -0.81
CA GLY A 177 12.22 2.30 -1.52
C GLY A 177 12.56 1.41 -2.70
N PHE A 178 11.70 0.48 -3.06
CA PHE A 178 11.80 -0.34 -4.27
C PHE A 178 10.44 -0.45 -4.98
N ILE A 179 10.48 -0.72 -6.26
CA ILE A 179 9.31 -1.01 -7.09
C ILE A 179 8.94 -2.48 -6.88
N HIS A 180 7.79 -2.72 -6.28
CA HIS A 180 7.26 -4.06 -5.99
C HIS A 180 6.09 -4.35 -6.94
N LEU A 181 6.30 -5.28 -7.85
CA LEU A 181 5.36 -5.66 -8.90
C LEU A 181 4.46 -6.79 -8.39
N LEU A 182 3.14 -6.66 -8.55
CA LEU A 182 2.12 -7.63 -8.17
C LEU A 182 2.24 -8.10 -6.71
N PRO A 183 2.42 -7.20 -5.72
CA PRO A 183 2.66 -7.60 -4.32
C PRO A 183 1.49 -8.35 -3.70
N ALA A 184 0.27 -8.14 -4.20
CA ALA A 184 -0.95 -8.74 -3.67
C ALA A 184 -1.94 -9.06 -4.82
N LEU A 185 -1.45 -9.76 -5.85
CA LEU A 185 -2.30 -10.17 -6.97
C LEU A 185 -3.31 -11.22 -6.49
N PRO A 186 -4.62 -11.04 -6.71
CA PRO A 186 -5.61 -12.08 -6.43
C PRO A 186 -5.43 -13.30 -7.35
N ASP A 187 -5.64 -14.50 -6.84
CA ASP A 187 -5.52 -15.74 -7.63
C ASP A 187 -6.44 -15.75 -8.87
N SER A 188 -7.59 -15.07 -8.78
CA SER A 188 -8.54 -14.94 -9.89
C SER A 188 -8.05 -14.04 -11.03
N TRP A 189 -7.00 -13.24 -10.83
CA TRP A 189 -6.43 -12.35 -11.84
C TRP A 189 -5.28 -13.03 -12.58
N THR A 190 -5.61 -14.12 -13.29
CA THR A 190 -4.62 -14.98 -13.93
C THR A 190 -3.83 -14.29 -15.05
N ALA A 191 -4.41 -13.32 -15.75
CA ALA A 191 -3.73 -12.54 -16.78
C ALA A 191 -4.25 -11.12 -16.80
N GLY A 192 -3.39 -10.19 -17.22
CA GLY A 192 -3.76 -8.78 -17.37
C GLY A 192 -2.55 -7.89 -17.64
N ASN A 193 -2.83 -6.61 -17.62
CA ASN A 193 -1.80 -5.58 -17.75
C ASN A 193 -2.25 -4.26 -17.14
N PHE A 194 -1.29 -3.39 -16.87
CA PHE A 194 -1.54 -1.97 -16.64
C PHE A 194 -0.45 -1.14 -17.34
N ARG A 195 -0.73 0.15 -17.56
CA ARG A 195 0.18 1.07 -18.25
C ARG A 195 0.25 2.40 -17.50
N GLY A 196 1.45 2.98 -17.44
CA GLY A 196 1.69 4.33 -16.96
C GLY A 196 1.48 4.56 -15.46
N MET A 197 1.45 3.50 -14.64
CA MET A 197 1.33 3.68 -13.19
C MET A 197 2.58 4.32 -12.60
N ARG A 198 2.39 5.35 -11.77
CA ARG A 198 3.49 6.13 -11.20
C ARG A 198 4.03 5.48 -9.94
N VAL A 199 5.36 5.55 -9.79
CA VAL A 199 6.08 5.12 -8.59
C VAL A 199 6.87 6.26 -7.97
N ARG A 200 7.15 6.14 -6.68
CA ARG A 200 8.04 7.06 -5.97
C ARG A 200 9.41 7.05 -6.63
N GLY A 201 10.08 8.21 -6.63
CA GLY A 201 11.37 8.39 -7.31
C GLY A 201 11.25 8.84 -8.77
N GLY A 202 10.02 9.02 -9.29
CA GLY A 202 9.80 9.68 -10.59
C GLY A 202 9.95 8.76 -11.79
N ALA A 203 9.38 7.56 -11.73
CA ALA A 203 9.20 6.70 -12.90
C ALA A 203 7.74 6.34 -13.13
N SER A 204 7.43 5.84 -14.32
CA SER A 204 6.18 5.15 -14.64
C SER A 204 6.47 3.69 -15.00
N ILE A 205 5.49 2.84 -14.72
CA ILE A 205 5.59 1.40 -14.90
C ILE A 205 4.47 0.93 -15.80
N ASP A 206 4.85 0.18 -16.83
CA ASP A 206 3.96 -0.71 -17.57
C ASP A 206 4.23 -2.14 -17.12
N LEU A 207 3.21 -2.96 -17.00
CA LEU A 207 3.36 -4.36 -16.61
C LEU A 207 2.39 -5.25 -17.37
N ASP A 208 2.88 -6.40 -17.78
CA ASP A 208 2.10 -7.52 -18.29
C ASP A 208 2.29 -8.75 -17.39
N TRP A 209 1.19 -9.48 -17.12
CA TRP A 209 1.27 -10.75 -16.41
C TRP A 209 0.39 -11.81 -17.07
N LYS A 210 0.79 -13.07 -16.90
CA LYS A 210 0.11 -14.24 -17.38
C LYS A 210 0.29 -15.38 -16.37
N ASP A 211 -0.74 -16.19 -16.21
CA ASP A 211 -0.76 -17.33 -15.27
C ASP A 211 -0.39 -16.90 -13.83
N GLY A 212 -0.87 -15.70 -13.41
CA GLY A 212 -0.59 -15.11 -12.11
C GLY A 212 0.84 -14.61 -11.92
N ARG A 213 1.66 -14.53 -12.98
CA ARG A 213 3.07 -14.17 -12.92
C ARG A 213 3.40 -12.99 -13.80
N ALA A 214 4.17 -12.03 -13.27
CA ALA A 214 4.71 -10.96 -14.11
C ALA A 214 5.58 -11.55 -15.21
N THR A 215 5.36 -11.13 -16.44
CA THR A 215 6.11 -11.58 -17.61
C THR A 215 7.02 -10.49 -18.15
N ARG A 216 6.53 -9.26 -18.21
CA ARG A 216 7.26 -8.12 -18.73
C ARG A 216 6.87 -6.85 -18.00
N ALA A 217 7.87 -6.05 -17.63
CA ALA A 217 7.64 -4.67 -17.18
C ALA A 217 8.46 -3.69 -18.04
N VAL A 218 7.99 -2.44 -18.12
CA VAL A 218 8.78 -1.32 -18.63
C VAL A 218 8.85 -0.28 -17.53
N VAL A 219 10.08 0.13 -17.20
CA VAL A 219 10.34 1.23 -16.28
C VAL A 219 10.76 2.42 -17.12
N THR A 220 9.94 3.47 -17.18
CA THR A 220 10.25 4.70 -17.89
C THR A 220 10.61 5.79 -16.88
N ALA A 221 11.82 6.29 -16.94
CA ALA A 221 12.28 7.36 -16.04
C ALA A 221 11.70 8.72 -16.45
N LEU A 222 11.00 9.37 -15.55
CA LEU A 222 10.43 10.72 -15.75
C LEU A 222 11.39 11.81 -15.29
N VAL A 223 12.29 11.43 -14.39
CA VAL A 223 13.45 12.19 -13.94
C VAL A 223 14.66 11.26 -13.93
N PRO A 224 15.89 11.76 -14.08
CA PRO A 224 17.09 10.93 -13.96
C PRO A 224 17.16 10.34 -12.55
N GLY A 225 17.52 9.07 -12.43
CA GLY A 225 17.63 8.47 -11.12
C GLY A 225 17.99 6.99 -11.09
N LYS A 226 18.12 6.49 -9.87
CA LYS A 226 18.32 5.08 -9.58
C LYS A 226 16.99 4.47 -9.13
N PHE A 227 16.51 3.50 -9.90
CA PHE A 227 15.25 2.79 -9.65
C PHE A 227 15.56 1.37 -9.18
N THR A 228 15.19 1.07 -7.96
CA THR A 228 15.37 -0.27 -7.39
C THR A 228 14.11 -1.09 -7.65
N VAL A 229 14.27 -2.27 -8.21
CA VAL A 229 13.16 -3.19 -8.55
C VAL A 229 13.30 -4.46 -7.71
N LYS A 230 12.23 -4.84 -7.05
CA LYS A 230 12.09 -6.14 -6.41
C LYS A 230 11.54 -7.13 -7.43
N MET A 231 12.29 -8.20 -7.67
CA MET A 231 11.87 -9.28 -8.56
C MET A 231 10.64 -9.99 -7.98
N PRO A 232 9.61 -10.27 -8.78
CA PRO A 232 8.48 -11.06 -8.33
C PRO A 232 8.92 -12.42 -7.77
N ALA A 233 8.28 -12.89 -6.70
CA ALA A 233 8.65 -14.15 -6.04
C ALA A 233 8.58 -15.38 -6.98
N SER A 234 7.79 -15.31 -8.04
CA SER A 234 7.67 -16.35 -9.06
C SER A 234 8.83 -16.39 -10.07
N ALA A 235 9.71 -15.38 -10.07
CA ALA A 235 10.80 -15.28 -11.02
C ALA A 235 12.15 -15.66 -10.39
N VAL A 236 12.97 -16.41 -11.10
CA VAL A 236 14.33 -16.79 -10.66
C VAL A 236 15.40 -15.92 -11.28
N ARG A 237 15.07 -15.18 -12.34
CA ARG A 237 15.95 -14.21 -12.99
C ARG A 237 15.14 -13.13 -13.72
N ALA A 238 15.77 -11.99 -13.93
CA ALA A 238 15.25 -10.93 -14.78
C ALA A 238 16.28 -10.57 -15.85
N GLU A 239 15.84 -10.42 -17.10
CA GLU A 239 16.63 -9.85 -18.18
C GLU A 239 16.18 -8.42 -18.45
N VAL A 240 17.11 -7.48 -18.38
CA VAL A 240 16.84 -6.05 -18.53
C VAL A 240 17.50 -5.53 -19.79
N LYS A 241 16.71 -4.89 -20.65
CA LYS A 241 17.17 -4.24 -21.88
C LYS A 241 17.06 -2.72 -21.75
N VAL A 242 18.20 -2.04 -21.91
CA VAL A 242 18.29 -0.56 -21.90
C VAL A 242 19.24 -0.13 -23.00
N GLY A 243 18.84 0.77 -23.88
CA GLY A 243 19.70 1.34 -24.93
C GLY A 243 20.39 0.27 -25.78
N GLY A 244 19.70 -0.82 -26.13
CA GLY A 244 20.25 -1.93 -26.92
C GLY A 244 21.16 -2.91 -26.13
N ARG A 245 21.45 -2.64 -24.86
CA ARG A 245 22.25 -3.54 -24.00
C ARG A 245 21.34 -4.42 -23.16
N THR A 246 21.72 -5.69 -22.98
CA THR A 246 21.01 -6.64 -22.12
C THR A 246 21.87 -6.99 -20.91
N ARG A 247 21.24 -6.98 -19.71
CA ARG A 247 21.87 -7.45 -18.46
C ARG A 247 20.93 -8.44 -17.78
N THR A 248 21.51 -9.47 -17.17
CA THR A 248 20.75 -10.49 -16.41
C THR A 248 20.98 -10.30 -14.91
N TYR A 249 19.90 -10.32 -14.16
CA TYR A 249 19.89 -10.23 -12.71
C TYR A 249 19.29 -11.51 -12.12
N LYS A 250 19.97 -12.07 -11.10
CA LYS A 250 19.52 -13.25 -10.34
C LYS A 250 19.23 -12.94 -8.88
N LYS A 251 19.59 -11.73 -8.43
CA LYS A 251 19.30 -11.28 -7.06
C LYS A 251 17.85 -10.83 -6.96
N PRO A 252 17.19 -11.07 -5.81
CA PRO A 252 15.79 -10.67 -5.60
C PRO A 252 15.54 -9.17 -5.79
N VAL A 253 16.56 -8.35 -5.55
CA VAL A 253 16.49 -6.89 -5.69
C VAL A 253 17.66 -6.44 -6.57
N PHE A 254 17.36 -5.59 -7.56
CA PHE A 254 18.36 -4.99 -8.46
C PHE A 254 18.02 -3.53 -8.74
N SER A 255 19.00 -2.76 -9.20
CA SER A 255 18.81 -1.33 -9.49
C SER A 255 19.14 -1.01 -10.94
N LEU A 256 18.41 -0.05 -11.47
CA LEU A 256 18.53 0.52 -12.80
C LEU A 256 18.89 2.00 -12.66
N GLU A 257 19.92 2.45 -13.34
CA GLU A 257 20.25 3.87 -13.48
C GLU A 257 19.74 4.31 -14.85
N LEU A 258 18.80 5.25 -14.88
CA LEU A 258 18.13 5.71 -16.09
C LEU A 258 18.17 7.23 -16.16
N ASN A 259 18.39 7.75 -17.36
CA ASN A 259 18.22 9.16 -17.66
C ASN A 259 16.74 9.49 -17.90
N LYS A 260 16.38 10.77 -17.84
CA LYS A 260 15.01 11.21 -18.16
C LYS A 260 14.60 10.76 -19.56
N GLY A 261 13.45 10.11 -19.65
CA GLY A 261 12.86 9.57 -20.88
C GLY A 261 13.45 8.20 -21.29
N GLU A 262 14.46 7.68 -20.57
CA GLU A 262 15.00 6.37 -20.86
C GLU A 262 14.09 5.25 -20.33
N GLU A 263 14.01 4.16 -21.10
CA GLU A 263 13.19 3.00 -20.79
C GLU A 263 14.04 1.77 -20.54
N ALA A 264 13.68 1.03 -19.50
CA ALA A 264 14.20 -0.29 -19.23
C ALA A 264 13.10 -1.33 -19.42
N ALA A 265 13.22 -2.19 -20.41
CA ALA A 265 12.35 -3.35 -20.56
C ALA A 265 12.88 -4.52 -19.73
N VAL A 266 12.08 -5.01 -18.80
CA VAL A 266 12.41 -6.08 -17.85
C VAL A 266 11.58 -7.31 -18.18
N TYR A 267 12.19 -8.44 -18.41
CA TYR A 267 11.54 -9.72 -18.65
C TYR A 267 11.85 -10.66 -17.49
N PHE A 268 10.82 -11.33 -16.99
CA PHE A 268 10.90 -12.23 -15.83
C PHE A 268 10.80 -13.70 -16.26
N PHE A 269 11.62 -14.56 -15.64
CA PHE A 269 11.72 -15.99 -15.95
C PHE A 269 11.76 -16.84 -14.68
#